data_5088758620aaf5ce2b4a1de4530eafeb
#
_entry.id   5088758620aaf5ce2b4a1de4530eafeb
#
_cell.length_a   1.000
_cell.length_b   1.000
_cell.length_c   1.000
_cell.angle_alpha   90.00
_cell.angle_beta   90.00
_cell.angle_gamma   90.00
#
_symmetry.space_group_name_H-M   'P 1'
#
loop_
_entity.id
_entity.type
_entity.pdbx_description
1 polymer ?
#
loop_
_entity_poly.entity_id
_entity_poly.type
_entity_poly.pdbx_seq_one_letter_code
_entity_poly.pdbx_strand_id
1 'polypeptide(L)'
;MKISKKTILNVVFILFVLSFFVTPIGYYGKIWLNRLFSFSPSVIEQSEQQKITDYNWRLKDEEWNFFNFEKSKGKMVFINLWASWRLPSEAELASIQELYDKYKGKMDFYIITNEEQEPVEAFMDEHGFTFPVTYLIIGEKMAVDTGKVPSSYLVDKSGNIVIHEEGISD
;
A
#
# COMPACT_ATOMS: atom_id res chain seq x y z
N MET A 1 -22.46 12.14 -48.24
CA MET A 1 -21.02 11.96 -47.88
C MET A 1 -20.85 10.58 -47.29
N LYS A 2 -20.21 9.61 -47.97
CA LYS A 2 -20.02 8.26 -47.45
C LYS A 2 -18.79 8.26 -46.51
N ILE A 3 -19.02 8.08 -45.23
CA ILE A 3 -17.94 7.95 -44.24
C ILE A 3 -17.19 6.63 -44.53
N SER A 4 -15.86 6.69 -44.65
CA SER A 4 -15.07 5.50 -44.96
C SER A 4 -15.04 4.54 -43.73
N LYS A 5 -14.97 3.21 -43.98
CA LYS A 5 -14.85 2.20 -42.91
C LYS A 5 -13.64 2.49 -42.00
N LYS A 6 -12.55 3.02 -42.57
CA LYS A 6 -11.35 3.40 -41.84
C LYS A 6 -11.61 4.57 -40.87
N THR A 7 -12.41 5.57 -41.29
CA THR A 7 -12.80 6.69 -40.42
C THR A 7 -13.67 6.25 -39.26
N ILE A 8 -14.63 5.32 -39.52
CA ILE A 8 -15.46 4.77 -38.46
C ILE A 8 -14.60 4.00 -37.46
N LEU A 9 -13.68 3.14 -37.92
CA LEU A 9 -12.77 2.39 -37.06
C LEU A 9 -11.90 3.30 -36.19
N ASN A 10 -11.35 4.36 -36.75
CA ASN A 10 -10.53 5.31 -36.00
C ASN A 10 -11.36 6.05 -34.93
N VAL A 11 -12.60 6.47 -35.26
CA VAL A 11 -13.50 7.13 -34.29
C VAL A 11 -13.85 6.17 -33.13
N VAL A 12 -14.18 4.92 -33.45
CA VAL A 12 -14.46 3.88 -32.42
C VAL A 12 -13.23 3.66 -31.55
N PHE A 13 -12.04 3.57 -32.14
CA PHE A 13 -10.79 3.42 -31.40
C PHE A 13 -10.52 4.60 -30.47
N ILE A 14 -10.71 5.83 -30.95
CA ILE A 14 -10.55 7.05 -30.12
C ILE A 14 -11.56 7.06 -28.96
N LEU A 15 -12.83 6.73 -29.22
CA LEU A 15 -13.85 6.65 -28.19
C LEU A 15 -13.52 5.55 -27.16
N PHE A 16 -12.99 4.41 -27.61
CA PHE A 16 -12.53 3.33 -26.73
C PHE A 16 -11.38 3.81 -25.82
N VAL A 17 -10.37 4.47 -26.40
CA VAL A 17 -9.24 5.04 -25.63
C VAL A 17 -9.74 6.11 -24.65
N LEU A 18 -10.62 7.00 -25.07
CA LEU A 18 -11.20 8.01 -24.17
C LEU A 18 -12.02 7.39 -23.04
N SER A 19 -12.77 6.32 -23.32
CA SER A 19 -13.53 5.61 -22.29
C SER A 19 -12.64 5.07 -21.19
N PHE A 20 -11.41 4.65 -21.51
CA PHE A 20 -10.44 4.16 -20.53
C PHE A 20 -10.02 5.23 -19.50
N PHE A 21 -10.12 6.52 -19.83
CA PHE A 21 -9.79 7.61 -18.92
C PHE A 21 -10.98 8.12 -18.09
N VAL A 22 -12.21 7.85 -18.51
CA VAL A 22 -13.42 8.48 -17.94
C VAL A 22 -14.33 7.47 -17.25
N THR A 23 -14.22 6.18 -17.59
CA THR A 23 -15.12 5.16 -17.04
C THR A 23 -14.50 4.37 -15.87
N PRO A 24 -15.33 3.78 -15.00
CA PRO A 24 -14.86 2.83 -13.97
C PRO A 24 -14.04 1.67 -14.55
N ILE A 25 -14.34 1.23 -15.78
CA ILE A 25 -13.58 0.18 -16.49
C ILE A 25 -12.10 0.60 -16.67
N GLY A 26 -11.86 1.86 -17.02
CA GLY A 26 -10.50 2.37 -17.13
C GLY A 26 -9.78 2.47 -15.79
N TYR A 27 -10.49 2.81 -14.73
CA TYR A 27 -9.97 2.83 -13.37
C TYR A 27 -9.51 1.43 -12.93
N TYR A 28 -10.38 0.45 -12.97
CA TYR A 28 -10.03 -0.95 -12.63
C TYR A 28 -8.99 -1.55 -13.59
N GLY A 29 -9.02 -1.17 -14.86
CA GLY A 29 -7.99 -1.57 -15.82
C GLY A 29 -6.60 -1.07 -15.46
N LYS A 30 -6.47 0.15 -14.92
CA LYS A 30 -5.20 0.70 -14.43
C LYS A 30 -4.69 -0.04 -13.20
N ILE A 31 -5.58 -0.35 -12.24
CA ILE A 31 -5.24 -1.15 -11.05
C ILE A 31 -4.74 -2.53 -11.49
N TRP A 32 -5.46 -3.20 -12.38
CA TRP A 32 -5.07 -4.52 -12.89
C TRP A 32 -3.72 -4.48 -13.64
N LEU A 33 -3.48 -3.46 -14.48
CA LEU A 33 -2.19 -3.27 -15.14
C LEU A 33 -1.06 -3.04 -14.12
N ASN A 34 -1.29 -2.21 -13.11
CA ASN A 34 -0.32 -1.99 -12.06
C ASN A 34 0.03 -3.30 -11.34
N ARG A 35 -0.98 -4.10 -10.99
CA ARG A 35 -0.78 -5.43 -10.37
C ARG A 35 -0.04 -6.42 -11.29
N LEU A 36 -0.26 -6.35 -12.61
CA LEU A 36 0.44 -7.20 -13.58
C LEU A 36 1.93 -6.85 -13.70
N PHE A 37 2.31 -5.61 -13.43
CA PHE A 37 3.69 -5.13 -13.47
C PHE A 37 4.35 -5.06 -12.09
N SER A 38 3.66 -5.52 -11.03
CA SER A 38 4.28 -5.65 -9.71
C SER A 38 5.29 -6.81 -9.71
N PHE A 39 6.34 -6.62 -8.95
CA PHE A 39 7.42 -7.60 -8.83
C PHE A 39 7.32 -8.30 -7.48
N SER A 40 7.60 -9.60 -7.44
CA SER A 40 7.69 -10.32 -6.18
C SER A 40 8.82 -9.75 -5.33
N PRO A 41 8.59 -9.45 -4.04
CA PRO A 41 9.59 -8.87 -3.17
C PRO A 41 10.83 -9.78 -3.05
N SER A 42 12.00 -9.16 -3.08
CA SER A 42 13.27 -9.87 -2.87
C SER A 42 13.74 -9.73 -1.43
N VAL A 43 14.25 -10.82 -0.87
CA VAL A 43 14.87 -10.79 0.46
C VAL A 43 16.23 -10.10 0.36
N ILE A 44 16.45 -9.09 1.19
CA ILE A 44 17.71 -8.35 1.27
C ILE A 44 18.79 -9.28 1.82
N GLU A 45 19.97 -9.31 1.20
CA GLU A 45 21.10 -10.08 1.70
C GLU A 45 21.48 -9.63 3.12
N GLN A 46 21.82 -10.58 3.99
CA GLN A 46 22.03 -10.33 5.42
C GLN A 46 23.08 -9.24 5.70
N SER A 47 24.07 -9.10 4.82
CA SER A 47 25.11 -8.07 4.90
C SER A 47 24.61 -6.64 4.60
N GLU A 48 23.46 -6.51 3.93
CA GLU A 48 22.88 -5.26 3.48
C GLU A 48 21.63 -4.85 4.29
N GLN A 49 21.16 -5.74 5.18
CA GLN A 49 19.99 -5.49 6.01
C GLN A 49 20.22 -4.32 6.97
N GLN A 50 19.34 -3.34 6.90
CA GLN A 50 19.28 -2.28 7.89
C GLN A 50 18.58 -2.79 9.15
N LYS A 51 18.98 -2.25 10.31
CA LYS A 51 18.39 -2.64 11.59
C LYS A 51 17.66 -1.48 12.23
N ILE A 52 16.42 -1.71 12.64
CA ILE A 52 15.68 -0.78 13.50
C ILE A 52 16.35 -0.80 14.89
N THR A 53 17.00 0.28 15.25
CA THR A 53 17.67 0.46 16.55
C THR A 53 16.84 1.22 17.56
N ASP A 54 15.93 2.06 17.06
CA ASP A 54 15.05 2.88 17.87
C ASP A 54 13.59 2.52 17.55
N TYR A 55 12.92 1.95 18.54
CA TYR A 55 11.51 1.55 18.47
C TYR A 55 10.57 2.60 19.08
N ASN A 56 11.10 3.71 19.59
CA ASN A 56 10.29 4.79 20.16
C ASN A 56 9.63 5.62 19.05
N TRP A 57 8.66 5.01 18.41
CA TRP A 57 7.85 5.61 17.36
C TRP A 57 6.39 5.67 17.79
N ARG A 58 5.87 6.86 17.98
CA ARG A 58 4.51 7.10 18.41
C ARG A 58 3.59 7.20 17.20
N LEU A 59 2.50 6.46 17.25
CA LEU A 59 1.51 6.31 16.20
C LEU A 59 0.10 6.45 16.79
N LYS A 60 -0.91 6.50 15.92
CA LYS A 60 -2.31 6.38 16.32
C LYS A 60 -2.95 5.15 15.68
N ASP A 61 -3.85 4.52 16.41
CA ASP A 61 -4.71 3.45 15.88
C ASP A 61 -5.95 4.01 15.16
N GLU A 62 -6.83 3.13 14.73
CA GLU A 62 -8.09 3.46 14.03
C GLU A 62 -9.10 4.22 14.91
N GLU A 63 -9.04 4.07 16.24
CA GLU A 63 -9.83 4.87 17.19
C GLU A 63 -9.10 6.17 17.63
N TRP A 64 -8.00 6.51 16.97
CA TRP A 64 -7.17 7.68 17.27
C TRP A 64 -6.48 7.67 18.63
N ASN A 65 -6.37 6.51 19.27
CA ASN A 65 -5.59 6.35 20.48
C ASN A 65 -4.11 6.32 20.16
N PHE A 66 -3.32 6.99 20.97
CA PHE A 66 -1.87 6.96 20.85
C PHE A 66 -1.29 5.64 21.35
N PHE A 67 -0.38 5.09 20.60
CA PHE A 67 0.42 3.95 21.04
C PHE A 67 1.87 4.08 20.56
N ASN A 68 2.76 3.25 21.09
CA ASN A 68 4.16 3.23 20.73
C ASN A 68 4.51 1.92 20.00
N PHE A 69 5.28 2.05 18.92
CA PHE A 69 5.78 0.92 18.12
C PHE A 69 6.67 -0.04 18.93
N GLU A 70 7.20 0.42 20.09
CA GLU A 70 8.00 -0.40 21.00
C GLU A 70 7.30 -1.69 21.42
N LYS A 71 5.96 -1.75 21.44
CA LYS A 71 5.18 -2.97 21.71
C LYS A 71 5.48 -4.13 20.75
N SER A 72 6.06 -3.85 19.59
CA SER A 72 6.40 -4.83 18.55
C SER A 72 7.87 -5.23 18.55
N LYS A 73 8.67 -4.72 19.49
CA LYS A 73 10.06 -5.14 19.65
C LYS A 73 10.16 -6.64 19.92
N GLY A 74 10.99 -7.33 19.17
CA GLY A 74 11.15 -8.79 19.29
C GLY A 74 10.12 -9.62 18.55
N LYS A 75 9.22 -9.00 17.78
CA LYS A 75 8.23 -9.66 16.92
C LYS A 75 8.57 -9.52 15.45
N MET A 76 7.95 -10.35 14.60
CA MET A 76 7.88 -10.08 13.17
C MET A 76 6.88 -8.97 12.94
N VAL A 77 7.24 -8.02 12.09
CA VAL A 77 6.41 -6.85 11.79
C VAL A 77 6.34 -6.62 10.28
N PHE A 78 5.13 -6.45 9.77
CA PHE A 78 4.89 -5.95 8.43
C PHE A 78 4.46 -4.48 8.52
N ILE A 79 5.15 -3.60 7.80
CA ILE A 79 4.84 -2.19 7.70
C ILE A 79 4.56 -1.87 6.24
N ASN A 80 3.43 -1.25 5.95
CA ASN A 80 3.12 -0.70 4.64
C ASN A 80 2.74 0.77 4.80
N LEU A 81 3.31 1.61 3.95
CA LEU A 81 2.98 3.02 3.83
C LEU A 81 2.10 3.20 2.60
N TRP A 82 0.93 3.76 2.76
CA TRP A 82 -0.04 3.89 1.67
C TRP A 82 -0.81 5.21 1.70
N ALA A 83 -1.54 5.48 0.63
CA ALA A 83 -2.47 6.59 0.56
C ALA A 83 -3.66 6.23 -0.35
N SER A 84 -4.88 6.58 0.08
CA SER A 84 -6.13 6.24 -0.62
C SER A 84 -6.22 6.85 -2.02
N TRP A 85 -5.63 8.02 -2.22
CA TRP A 85 -5.62 8.74 -3.50
C TRP A 85 -4.56 8.24 -4.49
N ARG A 86 -3.73 7.26 -4.11
CA ARG A 86 -2.70 6.68 -4.97
C ARG A 86 -3.14 5.33 -5.53
N LEU A 87 -3.34 5.25 -6.86
CA LEU A 87 -3.65 3.99 -7.56
C LEU A 87 -2.65 2.85 -7.28
N PRO A 88 -1.32 3.09 -7.21
CA PRO A 88 -0.37 2.06 -6.81
C PRO A 88 -0.66 1.49 -5.42
N SER A 89 -0.99 2.32 -4.43
CA SER A 89 -1.35 1.85 -3.09
C SER A 89 -2.59 0.97 -3.12
N GLU A 90 -3.65 1.41 -3.80
CA GLU A 90 -4.89 0.64 -3.93
C GLU A 90 -4.66 -0.74 -4.58
N ALA A 91 -3.81 -0.81 -5.61
CA ALA A 91 -3.49 -2.06 -6.27
C ALA A 91 -2.81 -3.06 -5.32
N GLU A 92 -1.97 -2.58 -4.40
CA GLU A 92 -1.25 -3.40 -3.42
C GLU A 92 -2.13 -3.82 -2.24
N LEU A 93 -3.08 -2.98 -1.80
CA LEU A 93 -3.88 -3.23 -0.60
C LEU A 93 -4.71 -4.52 -0.67
N ALA A 94 -5.11 -4.97 -1.85
CA ALA A 94 -5.78 -6.25 -2.02
C ALA A 94 -4.86 -7.43 -1.64
N SER A 95 -3.59 -7.40 -2.05
CA SER A 95 -2.59 -8.41 -1.68
C SER A 95 -2.25 -8.31 -0.19
N ILE A 96 -2.22 -7.09 0.37
CA ILE A 96 -2.02 -6.86 1.80
C ILE A 96 -3.18 -7.43 2.62
N GLN A 97 -4.43 -7.32 2.16
CA GLN A 97 -5.57 -7.95 2.81
C GLN A 97 -5.42 -9.47 2.88
N GLU A 98 -5.01 -10.11 1.78
CA GLU A 98 -4.74 -11.55 1.75
C GLU A 98 -3.60 -11.95 2.71
N LEU A 99 -2.53 -11.14 2.74
CA LEU A 99 -1.41 -11.33 3.66
C LEU A 99 -1.86 -11.20 5.13
N TYR A 100 -2.65 -10.17 5.44
CA TYR A 100 -3.21 -9.95 6.77
C TYR A 100 -4.07 -11.13 7.22
N ASP A 101 -5.00 -11.58 6.39
CA ASP A 101 -5.89 -12.70 6.72
C ASP A 101 -5.13 -14.01 7.00
N LYS A 102 -4.03 -14.24 6.29
CA LYS A 102 -3.19 -15.42 6.45
C LYS A 102 -2.28 -15.37 7.68
N TYR A 103 -1.82 -14.17 8.07
CA TYR A 103 -0.76 -14.03 9.08
C TYR A 103 -1.15 -13.19 10.30
N LYS A 104 -2.39 -12.67 10.38
CA LYS A 104 -2.90 -12.02 11.61
C LYS A 104 -2.75 -12.97 12.80
N GLY A 105 -2.22 -12.46 13.90
CA GLY A 105 -1.88 -13.24 15.07
C GLY A 105 -0.51 -13.96 15.03
N LYS A 106 0.23 -13.93 13.91
CA LYS A 106 1.60 -14.47 13.79
C LYS A 106 2.65 -13.37 13.68
N MET A 107 2.25 -12.20 13.17
CA MET A 107 3.07 -10.99 13.09
C MET A 107 2.20 -9.76 13.37
N ASP A 108 2.84 -8.65 13.73
CA ASP A 108 2.16 -7.38 13.89
C ASP A 108 2.10 -6.67 12.53
N PHE A 109 0.94 -6.05 12.23
CA PHE A 109 0.70 -5.30 11.01
C PHE A 109 0.55 -3.81 11.31
N TYR A 110 1.22 -2.98 10.52
CA TYR A 110 1.14 -1.53 10.53
C TYR A 110 0.89 -1.03 9.11
N ILE A 111 -0.37 -0.83 8.77
CA ILE A 111 -0.81 -0.31 7.48
C ILE A 111 -1.02 1.19 7.65
N ILE A 112 0.03 1.95 7.31
CA ILE A 112 0.22 3.32 7.79
C ILE A 112 -0.12 4.33 6.71
N THR A 113 -0.92 5.33 7.08
CA THR A 113 -1.19 6.51 6.26
C THR A 113 -0.97 7.81 7.03
N ASN A 114 -0.80 8.92 6.32
CA ASN A 114 -0.76 10.28 6.88
C ASN A 114 -2.04 11.08 6.60
N GLU A 115 -3.07 10.42 6.12
CA GLU A 115 -4.36 11.03 5.80
C GLU A 115 -5.22 11.20 7.05
N GLU A 116 -6.27 12.00 6.93
CA GLU A 116 -7.30 12.13 7.97
C GLU A 116 -8.17 10.86 8.03
N GLN A 117 -8.82 10.64 9.15
CA GLN A 117 -9.59 9.42 9.43
C GLN A 117 -10.77 9.24 8.47
N GLU A 118 -11.60 10.27 8.29
CA GLU A 118 -12.85 10.18 7.53
C GLU A 118 -12.68 9.68 6.09
N PRO A 119 -11.75 10.21 5.24
CA PRO A 119 -11.54 9.69 3.89
C PRO A 119 -10.97 8.28 3.88
N VAL A 120 -10.19 7.90 4.88
CA VAL A 120 -9.60 6.56 5.00
C VAL A 120 -10.68 5.54 5.37
N GLU A 121 -11.54 5.83 6.33
CA GLU A 121 -12.67 4.96 6.70
C GLU A 121 -13.60 4.73 5.52
N ALA A 122 -13.98 5.80 4.80
CA ALA A 122 -14.82 5.69 3.62
C ALA A 122 -14.17 4.79 2.54
N PHE A 123 -12.87 4.93 2.33
CA PHE A 123 -12.10 4.10 1.39
C PHE A 123 -12.07 2.62 1.84
N MET A 124 -11.82 2.36 3.11
CA MET A 124 -11.78 1.01 3.67
C MET A 124 -13.14 0.30 3.51
N ASP A 125 -14.23 1.02 3.81
CA ASP A 125 -15.61 0.51 3.67
C ASP A 125 -15.97 0.22 2.20
N GLU A 126 -15.61 1.13 1.29
CA GLU A 126 -15.89 0.97 -0.15
C GLU A 126 -15.20 -0.27 -0.72
N HIS A 127 -13.97 -0.58 -0.27
CA HIS A 127 -13.18 -1.69 -0.79
C HIS A 127 -13.32 -2.98 0.04
N GLY A 128 -13.97 -2.91 1.21
CA GLY A 128 -14.18 -4.05 2.10
C GLY A 128 -12.90 -4.54 2.77
N PHE A 129 -11.93 -3.67 2.99
CA PHE A 129 -10.69 -4.01 3.71
C PHE A 129 -10.94 -4.07 5.21
N THR A 130 -10.27 -5.02 5.90
CA THR A 130 -10.46 -5.29 7.35
C THR A 130 -9.16 -5.33 8.14
N PHE A 131 -8.02 -5.04 7.50
CA PHE A 131 -6.76 -4.86 8.22
C PHE A 131 -6.79 -3.56 9.04
N PRO A 132 -6.12 -3.49 10.21
CA PRO A 132 -6.10 -2.30 11.03
C PRO A 132 -5.31 -1.18 10.35
N VAL A 133 -5.89 0.02 10.31
CA VAL A 133 -5.20 1.22 9.83
C VAL A 133 -4.42 1.86 10.97
N THR A 134 -3.24 2.32 10.65
CA THR A 134 -2.38 3.09 11.55
C THR A 134 -2.13 4.48 10.96
N TYR A 135 -2.14 5.49 11.81
CA TYR A 135 -1.96 6.89 11.38
C TYR A 135 -0.64 7.46 11.87
N LEU A 136 0.07 8.10 10.95
CA LEU A 136 1.29 8.84 11.26
C LEU A 136 0.99 10.07 12.10
N ILE A 137 1.92 10.41 12.99
CA ILE A 137 1.92 11.69 13.70
C ILE A 137 3.01 12.56 13.05
N ILE A 138 2.60 13.65 12.42
CA ILE A 138 3.51 14.56 11.74
C ILE A 138 4.51 15.13 12.74
N GLY A 139 5.80 15.09 12.38
CA GLY A 139 6.90 15.60 13.23
C GLY A 139 7.45 14.59 14.22
N GLU A 140 6.88 13.40 14.34
CA GLU A 140 7.46 12.32 15.14
C GLU A 140 8.61 11.62 14.39
N LYS A 141 9.58 11.13 15.17
CA LYS A 141 10.66 10.31 14.63
C LYS A 141 10.11 8.96 14.19
N MET A 142 10.50 8.50 13.01
CA MET A 142 9.99 7.26 12.42
C MET A 142 11.06 6.18 12.44
N ALA A 143 10.63 4.93 12.59
CA ALA A 143 11.50 3.76 12.61
C ALA A 143 11.96 3.33 11.21
N VAL A 144 11.21 3.70 10.17
CA VAL A 144 11.50 3.43 8.75
C VAL A 144 11.37 4.71 7.93
N ASP A 145 11.91 4.71 6.71
CA ASP A 145 11.71 5.82 5.77
C ASP A 145 10.26 5.88 5.30
N THR A 146 9.62 7.03 5.45
CA THR A 146 8.23 7.26 5.06
C THR A 146 8.10 8.21 3.86
N GLY A 147 9.21 8.51 3.20
CA GLY A 147 9.25 9.49 2.10
C GLY A 147 8.58 9.02 0.81
N LYS A 148 8.40 7.70 0.64
CA LYS A 148 7.80 7.12 -0.56
C LYS A 148 6.55 6.31 -0.23
N VAL A 149 5.52 6.45 -1.07
CA VAL A 149 4.22 5.78 -0.93
C VAL A 149 3.77 5.27 -2.32
N PRO A 150 3.43 3.98 -2.47
CA PRO A 150 3.50 2.94 -1.45
C PRO A 150 4.92 2.45 -1.17
N SER A 151 5.13 1.91 0.04
CA SER A 151 6.39 1.27 0.45
C SER A 151 6.10 0.21 1.49
N SER A 152 6.68 -0.97 1.34
CA SER A 152 6.48 -2.12 2.23
C SER A 152 7.79 -2.55 2.87
N TYR A 153 7.72 -2.91 4.15
CA TYR A 153 8.83 -3.41 4.94
C TYR A 153 8.43 -4.68 5.68
N LEU A 154 9.29 -5.68 5.67
CA LEU A 154 9.18 -6.82 6.58
C LEU A 154 10.37 -6.77 7.54
N VAL A 155 10.06 -6.76 8.84
CA VAL A 155 11.04 -6.70 9.92
C VAL A 155 11.04 -8.02 10.67
N ASP A 156 12.22 -8.61 10.85
CA ASP A 156 12.38 -9.85 11.62
C ASP A 156 12.36 -9.60 13.14
N LYS A 157 12.35 -10.69 13.93
CA LYS A 157 12.35 -10.61 15.41
C LYS A 157 13.60 -9.95 15.99
N SER A 158 14.68 -9.88 15.23
CA SER A 158 15.94 -9.23 15.64
C SER A 158 15.94 -7.74 15.30
N GLY A 159 14.90 -7.26 14.59
CA GLY A 159 14.76 -5.88 14.14
C GLY A 159 15.42 -5.59 12.80
N ASN A 160 15.87 -6.60 12.06
CA ASN A 160 16.44 -6.40 10.75
C ASN A 160 15.32 -6.23 9.71
N ILE A 161 15.46 -5.26 8.82
CA ILE A 161 14.59 -5.10 7.66
C ILE A 161 15.04 -6.12 6.62
N VAL A 162 14.26 -7.19 6.48
CA VAL A 162 14.59 -8.32 5.59
C VAL A 162 13.98 -8.17 4.19
N ILE A 163 12.93 -7.35 4.06
CA ILE A 163 12.33 -6.95 2.78
C ILE A 163 12.04 -5.46 2.85
N HIS A 164 12.36 -4.75 1.78
CA HIS A 164 11.96 -3.37 1.56
C HIS A 164 11.65 -3.21 0.07
N GLU A 165 10.42 -2.85 -0.22
CA GLU A 165 9.96 -2.60 -1.59
C GLU A 165 9.30 -1.22 -1.67
N GLU A 166 9.61 -0.50 -2.73
CA GLU A 166 9.02 0.79 -3.07
C GLU A 166 8.20 0.66 -4.34
N GLY A 167 6.97 1.14 -4.33
CA GLY A 167 6.02 0.94 -5.42
C GLY A 167 5.16 -0.29 -5.18
N ILE A 168 4.63 -0.90 -6.25
CA ILE A 168 3.71 -2.04 -6.15
C ILE A 168 4.51 -3.33 -6.02
N SER A 169 4.24 -4.07 -4.94
CA SER A 169 4.73 -5.45 -4.72
C SER A 169 3.54 -6.40 -4.50
N ASP A 170 3.68 -7.65 -4.87
CA ASP A 170 2.69 -8.73 -4.65
C ASP A 170 3.05 -9.61 -3.46
#